data_efa5fbedcffcd9b6a54545df211eb8d7
#
_entry.id   efa5fbedcffcd9b6a54545df211eb8d7
#
_cell.length_a   1.000
_cell.length_b   1.000
_cell.length_c   1.000
_cell.angle_alpha   90.00
_cell.angle_beta   90.00
_cell.angle_gamma   90.00
#
_symmetry.space_group_name_H-M   'P 1'
#
loop_
_entity.id
_entity.type
_entity.pdbx_description
1 polymer ?
#
loop_
_entity_poly.entity_id
_entity_poly.type
_entity_poly.pdbx_seq_one_letter_code
_entity_poly.pdbx_strand_id
1 'polypeptide(L)'
;TAMVRSSKEKGDELLNDKDISLEEIKYISSKLETKVNEIEDLTKITANTISEVTHYTTVSIGPKPVNQLIEEIKFVLLGSRMMMAVILTDTGLVKETIIKFDEDINEKQVETMNYMFNNKLKGQPIETIDRPLEEYLYDEMTYSVNVIKPVIEQIKKVLEEDNKIYLEGANKSFDLPEFNSLEVAKNFINILDKKEMVADMLDSGFAEDIKVYIGEENEKEQLKDFSVVTFKHKVNGKDLGTIGIIGPKRMDYSKVISVMKYINQKLNGKSN
;
A
#
# COMPACT_ATOMS: atom_id res chain seq x y z
N THR A 1 -14.58 -26.58 -19.31
CA THR A 1 -14.52 -26.37 -17.85
C THR A 1 -13.04 -26.37 -17.49
N ALA A 2 -12.39 -25.24 -17.58
CA ALA A 2 -11.01 -25.08 -17.14
C ALA A 2 -11.03 -25.15 -15.60
N MET A 3 -10.46 -26.21 -15.06
CA MET A 3 -10.23 -26.38 -13.64
C MET A 3 -9.26 -25.27 -13.22
N VAL A 4 -9.72 -24.31 -12.43
CA VAL A 4 -8.85 -23.31 -11.80
C VAL A 4 -7.94 -24.06 -10.83
N ARG A 5 -6.71 -24.35 -11.25
CA ARG A 5 -5.70 -24.88 -10.33
C ARG A 5 -5.43 -23.84 -9.25
N SER A 6 -5.32 -24.27 -8.01
CA SER A 6 -5.04 -23.40 -6.88
C SER A 6 -3.71 -22.66 -7.14
N SER A 7 -3.63 -21.40 -6.72
CA SER A 7 -2.40 -20.58 -6.86
C SER A 7 -1.18 -21.23 -6.18
N LYS A 8 -1.41 -22.09 -5.20
CA LYS A 8 -0.40 -22.86 -4.49
C LYS A 8 0.22 -23.96 -5.37
N GLU A 9 -0.63 -24.70 -6.14
CA GLU A 9 -0.15 -25.72 -7.08
C GLU A 9 0.66 -25.12 -8.22
N LYS A 10 0.26 -23.91 -8.74
CA LYS A 10 1.03 -23.20 -9.75
C LYS A 10 2.38 -22.68 -9.20
N GLY A 11 2.38 -22.16 -7.97
CA GLY A 11 3.61 -21.74 -7.30
C GLY A 11 4.59 -22.90 -7.13
N ASP A 12 4.10 -24.08 -6.76
CA ASP A 12 4.93 -25.26 -6.55
C ASP A 12 5.42 -25.90 -7.88
N GLU A 13 4.63 -25.85 -8.95
CA GLU A 13 5.05 -26.30 -10.30
C GLU A 13 6.12 -25.38 -10.94
N LEU A 14 6.13 -24.10 -10.58
CA LEU A 14 7.10 -23.12 -11.10
C LEU A 14 8.40 -23.03 -10.27
N LEU A 15 8.41 -23.66 -9.10
CA LEU A 15 9.58 -23.76 -8.21
C LEU A 15 10.53 -24.87 -8.69
N ASN A 16 11.24 -24.64 -9.78
CA ASN A 16 12.55 -25.27 -9.96
C ASN A 16 13.54 -24.39 -9.17
N ASP A 17 14.21 -24.98 -8.16
CA ASP A 17 15.17 -24.33 -7.25
C ASP A 17 16.27 -23.56 -8.00
N LYS A 18 15.95 -22.40 -8.53
CA LYS A 18 16.94 -21.39 -8.87
C LYS A 18 17.08 -20.50 -7.64
N ASP A 19 18.02 -20.89 -6.82
CA ASP A 19 18.38 -20.12 -5.65
C ASP A 19 18.79 -18.69 -6.05
N ILE A 20 18.35 -17.73 -5.24
CA ILE A 20 18.85 -16.36 -5.30
C ILE A 20 20.36 -16.43 -5.07
N SER A 21 21.16 -15.77 -5.90
CA SER A 21 22.61 -15.76 -5.76
C SER A 21 23.03 -15.12 -4.42
N LEU A 22 24.22 -15.51 -3.92
CA LEU A 22 24.78 -14.93 -2.69
C LEU A 22 24.97 -13.41 -2.79
N GLU A 23 25.23 -12.88 -3.98
CA GLU A 23 25.35 -11.45 -4.22
C GLU A 23 24.00 -10.75 -4.10
N GLU A 24 22.95 -11.33 -4.67
CA GLU A 24 21.58 -10.82 -4.53
C GLU A 24 21.07 -10.87 -3.08
N ILE A 25 21.39 -11.94 -2.35
CA ILE A 25 21.08 -12.06 -0.92
C ILE A 25 21.76 -10.94 -0.13
N LYS A 26 23.04 -10.67 -0.37
CA LYS A 26 23.77 -9.58 0.30
C LYS A 26 23.18 -8.22 -0.07
N TYR A 27 22.84 -8.01 -1.33
CA TYR A 27 22.23 -6.78 -1.79
C TYR A 27 20.88 -6.52 -1.10
N ILE A 28 19.97 -7.49 -1.13
CA ILE A 28 18.66 -7.40 -0.47
C ILE A 28 18.83 -7.11 1.03
N SER A 29 19.71 -7.87 1.70
CA SER A 29 19.94 -7.67 3.14
C SER A 29 20.44 -6.27 3.45
N SER A 30 21.40 -5.75 2.69
CA SER A 30 21.95 -4.40 2.91
C SER A 30 20.90 -3.30 2.75
N LYS A 31 19.95 -3.47 1.83
CA LYS A 31 18.86 -2.51 1.60
C LYS A 31 17.81 -2.54 2.70
N LEU A 32 17.43 -3.74 3.15
CA LEU A 32 16.40 -3.92 4.18
C LEU A 32 16.92 -3.68 5.62
N GLU A 33 18.22 -3.71 5.87
CA GLU A 33 18.84 -3.37 7.15
C GLU A 33 18.98 -1.85 7.39
N THR A 34 18.69 -1.04 6.39
CA THR A 34 18.67 0.42 6.54
C THR A 34 17.61 0.79 7.58
N LYS A 35 17.96 1.66 8.53
CA LYS A 35 17.00 2.16 9.53
C LYS A 35 15.89 2.90 8.80
N VAL A 36 14.73 2.27 8.73
CA VAL A 36 13.52 2.85 8.14
C VAL A 36 12.69 3.39 9.29
N ASN A 37 12.42 4.68 9.26
CA ASN A 37 11.65 5.34 10.31
C ASN A 37 10.14 5.30 10.04
N GLU A 38 9.74 5.02 8.80
CA GLU A 38 8.34 5.01 8.37
C GLU A 38 8.02 3.76 7.54
N ILE A 39 6.81 3.26 7.69
CA ILE A 39 6.31 2.09 6.95
C ILE A 39 6.30 2.36 5.44
N GLU A 40 5.97 3.58 5.03
CA GLU A 40 5.98 3.98 3.63
C GLU A 40 7.37 3.83 2.99
N ASP A 41 8.41 4.23 3.70
CA ASP A 41 9.79 4.08 3.25
C ASP A 41 10.17 2.61 3.09
N LEU A 42 9.74 1.75 4.02
CA LEU A 42 9.99 0.32 3.94
C LEU A 42 9.31 -0.30 2.72
N THR A 43 8.08 0.07 2.46
CA THR A 43 7.30 -0.40 1.31
C THR A 43 7.97 0.00 0.00
N LYS A 44 8.41 1.25 -0.10
CA LYS A 44 9.13 1.78 -1.27
C LYS A 44 10.49 1.11 -1.47
N ILE A 45 11.29 0.98 -0.40
CA ILE A 45 12.60 0.30 -0.44
C ILE A 45 12.44 -1.14 -0.87
N THR A 46 11.41 -1.83 -0.36
CA THR A 46 11.11 -3.22 -0.73
C THR A 46 10.78 -3.34 -2.21
N ALA A 47 9.87 -2.49 -2.72
CA ALA A 47 9.50 -2.48 -4.14
C ALA A 47 10.71 -2.18 -5.04
N ASN A 48 11.51 -1.18 -4.69
CA ASN A 48 12.73 -0.85 -5.43
C ASN A 48 13.73 -2.01 -5.42
N THR A 49 13.95 -2.64 -4.26
CA THR A 49 14.88 -3.78 -4.13
C THR A 49 14.45 -4.97 -4.99
N ILE A 50 13.15 -5.29 -5.01
CA ILE A 50 12.60 -6.34 -5.87
C ILE A 50 12.86 -6.00 -7.34
N SER A 51 12.57 -4.78 -7.76
CA SER A 51 12.79 -4.35 -9.14
C SER A 51 14.26 -4.38 -9.55
N GLU A 52 15.18 -4.01 -8.64
CA GLU A 52 16.63 -4.07 -8.89
C GLU A 52 17.11 -5.49 -9.14
N VAL A 53 16.60 -6.46 -8.38
CA VAL A 53 17.04 -7.87 -8.46
C VAL A 53 16.34 -8.62 -9.59
N THR A 54 15.08 -8.32 -9.85
CA THR A 54 14.28 -9.06 -10.85
C THR A 54 14.31 -8.44 -12.23
N HIS A 55 14.65 -7.15 -12.34
CA HIS A 55 14.58 -6.32 -13.55
C HIS A 55 13.17 -6.16 -14.13
N TYR A 56 12.12 -6.41 -13.33
CA TYR A 56 10.74 -6.17 -13.70
C TYR A 56 10.16 -4.96 -12.98
N THR A 57 9.10 -4.41 -13.56
CA THR A 57 8.33 -3.35 -12.91
C THR A 57 7.67 -3.88 -11.65
N THR A 58 7.93 -3.21 -10.55
CA THR A 58 7.34 -3.53 -9.25
C THR A 58 6.41 -2.43 -8.81
N VAL A 59 5.23 -2.80 -8.39
CA VAL A 59 4.23 -1.89 -7.84
C VAL A 59 3.93 -2.29 -6.41
N SER A 60 3.91 -1.34 -5.51
CA SER A 60 3.46 -1.57 -4.15
C SER A 60 2.33 -0.64 -3.77
N ILE A 61 1.38 -1.18 -3.04
CA ILE A 61 0.25 -0.46 -2.46
C ILE A 61 0.29 -0.68 -0.97
N GLY A 62 0.18 0.39 -0.20
CA GLY A 62 0.07 0.32 1.25
C GLY A 62 -1.12 -0.56 1.69
N PRO A 63 -1.21 -0.92 2.98
CA PRO A 63 -2.31 -1.72 3.49
C PRO A 63 -3.62 -0.99 3.26
N LYS A 64 -4.66 -1.71 2.81
CA LYS A 64 -5.99 -1.12 2.80
C LYS A 64 -6.35 -0.73 4.23
N PRO A 65 -7.05 0.39 4.43
CA PRO A 65 -7.53 0.78 5.76
C PRO A 65 -8.52 -0.22 6.36
N VAL A 66 -8.91 -1.26 5.61
CA VAL A 66 -9.84 -2.32 6.06
C VAL A 66 -9.32 -2.94 7.35
N ASN A 67 -10.08 -2.77 8.43
CA ASN A 67 -9.75 -3.20 9.79
C ASN A 67 -8.56 -2.47 10.45
N GLN A 68 -8.05 -1.37 9.90
CA GLN A 68 -7.10 -0.54 10.63
C GLN A 68 -7.83 0.24 11.72
N LEU A 69 -7.29 0.16 12.94
CA LEU A 69 -7.84 0.88 14.07
C LEU A 69 -7.12 2.21 14.26
N ILE A 70 -7.86 3.24 14.58
CA ILE A 70 -7.27 4.52 14.99
C ILE A 70 -6.63 4.33 16.36
N GLU A 71 -5.33 4.58 16.47
CA GLU A 71 -4.62 4.57 17.74
C GLU A 71 -4.61 5.94 18.40
N GLU A 72 -4.36 6.99 17.62
CA GLU A 72 -4.37 8.37 18.10
C GLU A 72 -4.69 9.34 16.97
N ILE A 73 -5.42 10.41 17.32
CA ILE A 73 -5.55 11.61 16.47
C ILE A 73 -4.97 12.78 17.24
N LYS A 74 -4.03 13.50 16.63
CA LYS A 74 -3.42 14.70 17.20
C LYS A 74 -3.67 15.92 16.34
N PHE A 75 -4.31 16.93 16.93
CA PHE A 75 -4.48 18.24 16.32
C PHE A 75 -3.43 19.21 16.87
N VAL A 76 -2.83 19.99 15.98
CA VAL A 76 -1.80 20.99 16.29
C VAL A 76 -2.19 22.32 15.63
N LEU A 77 -2.32 23.38 16.41
CA LEU A 77 -2.59 24.71 15.89
C LEU A 77 -1.35 25.24 15.15
N LEU A 78 -1.50 25.60 13.88
CA LEU A 78 -0.46 26.17 13.06
C LEU A 78 -0.60 27.70 12.92
N GLY A 79 -1.82 28.22 13.16
CA GLY A 79 -2.16 29.62 13.07
C GLY A 79 -3.63 29.83 13.43
N SER A 80 -4.10 31.07 13.51
CA SER A 80 -5.47 31.37 13.97
C SER A 80 -6.58 30.74 13.12
N ARG A 81 -6.27 30.33 11.87
CA ARG A 81 -7.23 29.73 10.91
C ARG A 81 -6.70 28.48 10.27
N MET A 82 -5.73 27.84 10.90
CA MET A 82 -5.09 26.67 10.32
C MET A 82 -4.63 25.69 11.40
N MET A 83 -4.97 24.43 11.22
CA MET A 83 -4.65 23.35 12.12
C MET A 83 -4.12 22.14 11.31
N MET A 84 -3.15 21.43 11.84
CA MET A 84 -2.72 20.15 11.31
C MET A 84 -3.38 19.02 12.10
N ALA A 85 -3.90 18.02 11.40
CA ALA A 85 -4.33 16.76 12.00
C ALA A 85 -3.32 15.67 11.63
N VAL A 86 -2.88 14.92 12.62
CA VAL A 86 -2.03 13.71 12.47
C VAL A 86 -2.82 12.53 13.01
N ILE A 87 -2.99 11.50 12.20
CA ILE A 87 -3.74 10.30 12.53
C ILE A 87 -2.77 9.12 12.54
N LEU A 88 -2.66 8.46 13.69
CA LEU A 88 -1.87 7.25 13.87
C LEU A 88 -2.80 6.03 13.90
N THR A 89 -2.45 4.98 13.16
CA THR A 89 -3.16 3.71 13.17
C THR A 89 -2.41 2.65 13.98
N ASP A 90 -3.09 1.59 14.37
CA ASP A 90 -2.52 0.41 15.07
C ASP A 90 -1.46 -0.33 14.24
N THR A 91 -1.50 -0.18 12.92
CA THR A 91 -0.46 -0.68 12.01
C THR A 91 0.81 0.17 12.04
N GLY A 92 0.75 1.38 12.64
CA GLY A 92 1.84 2.37 12.63
C GLY A 92 1.86 3.25 11.38
N LEU A 93 0.80 3.22 10.57
CA LEU A 93 0.64 4.16 9.46
C LEU A 93 0.29 5.53 10.05
N VAL A 94 0.99 6.56 9.56
CA VAL A 94 0.74 7.96 9.91
C VAL A 94 0.14 8.66 8.70
N LYS A 95 -1.02 9.28 8.88
CA LYS A 95 -1.63 10.16 7.88
C LYS A 95 -1.71 11.58 8.43
N GLU A 96 -1.44 12.57 7.61
CA GLU A 96 -1.47 13.97 8.01
C GLU A 96 -2.28 14.83 7.03
N THR A 97 -2.93 15.86 7.54
CA THR A 97 -3.64 16.83 6.71
C THR A 97 -3.66 18.20 7.36
N ILE A 98 -3.78 19.25 6.53
CA ILE A 98 -3.94 20.62 6.98
C ILE A 98 -5.40 21.02 6.79
N ILE A 99 -6.02 21.49 7.86
CA ILE A 99 -7.39 21.95 7.91
C ILE A 99 -7.38 23.47 7.97
N LYS A 100 -8.11 24.11 7.08
CA LYS A 100 -8.30 25.57 7.04
C LYS A 100 -9.71 25.93 7.50
N PHE A 101 -9.80 27.03 8.22
CA PHE A 101 -11.05 27.54 8.79
C PHE A 101 -11.35 28.95 8.30
N ASP A 102 -12.62 29.25 8.16
CA ASP A 102 -13.09 30.58 7.81
C ASP A 102 -13.09 31.53 9.02
N GLU A 103 -13.12 31.00 10.24
CA GLU A 103 -13.09 31.72 11.51
C GLU A 103 -11.82 31.37 12.32
N ASP A 104 -11.53 32.26 13.29
CA ASP A 104 -10.35 32.06 14.14
C ASP A 104 -10.61 30.94 15.16
N ILE A 105 -9.63 30.06 15.31
CA ILE A 105 -9.57 28.99 16.29
C ILE A 105 -8.46 29.24 17.29
N ASN A 106 -8.61 28.75 18.53
CA ASN A 106 -7.65 28.92 19.60
C ASN A 106 -7.18 27.59 20.19
N GLU A 107 -6.12 27.63 20.99
CA GLU A 107 -5.51 26.44 21.61
C GLU A 107 -6.51 25.63 22.45
N LYS A 108 -7.38 26.30 23.20
CA LYS A 108 -8.37 25.61 24.03
C LYS A 108 -9.37 24.80 23.19
N GLN A 109 -9.76 25.32 22.04
CA GLN A 109 -10.61 24.57 21.08
C GLN A 109 -9.88 23.35 20.55
N VAL A 110 -8.59 23.50 20.19
CA VAL A 110 -7.77 22.39 19.69
C VAL A 110 -7.56 21.31 20.78
N GLU A 111 -7.31 21.71 22.02
CA GLU A 111 -7.23 20.77 23.16
C GLU A 111 -8.53 20.00 23.36
N THR A 112 -9.65 20.67 23.29
CA THR A 112 -10.97 20.02 23.39
C THR A 112 -11.21 19.05 22.25
N MET A 113 -10.87 19.41 21.00
CA MET A 113 -10.95 18.50 19.85
C MET A 113 -10.06 17.28 20.04
N ASN A 114 -8.80 17.46 20.51
CA ASN A 114 -7.90 16.35 20.81
C ASN A 114 -8.52 15.35 21.79
N TYR A 115 -9.11 15.86 22.88
CA TYR A 115 -9.75 15.02 23.87
C TYR A 115 -10.97 14.27 23.29
N MET A 116 -11.84 14.97 22.59
CA MET A 116 -13.09 14.40 22.10
C MET A 116 -12.89 13.39 20.99
N PHE A 117 -12.07 13.73 19.99
CA PHE A 117 -11.81 12.82 18.88
C PHE A 117 -11.11 11.54 19.37
N ASN A 118 -10.13 11.63 20.27
CA ASN A 118 -9.49 10.45 20.80
C ASN A 118 -10.43 9.60 21.67
N ASN A 119 -11.25 10.21 22.51
CA ASN A 119 -12.24 9.46 23.30
C ASN A 119 -13.20 8.64 22.45
N LYS A 120 -13.54 9.16 21.26
CA LYS A 120 -14.55 8.54 20.40
C LYS A 120 -13.96 7.60 19.37
N LEU A 121 -12.81 7.94 18.82
CA LEU A 121 -12.25 7.26 17.65
C LEU A 121 -11.13 6.30 17.98
N LYS A 122 -10.48 6.43 19.12
CA LYS A 122 -9.43 5.47 19.51
C LYS A 122 -9.99 4.05 19.62
N GLY A 123 -9.33 3.13 18.90
CA GLY A 123 -9.75 1.73 18.82
C GLY A 123 -10.90 1.45 17.85
N GLN A 124 -11.41 2.48 17.16
CA GLN A 124 -12.45 2.29 16.13
C GLN A 124 -11.80 2.01 14.77
N PRO A 125 -12.42 1.13 13.95
CA PRO A 125 -12.00 0.93 12.57
C PRO A 125 -12.16 2.24 11.77
N ILE A 126 -11.20 2.52 10.89
CA ILE A 126 -11.23 3.72 10.02
C ILE A 126 -12.54 3.82 9.23
N GLU A 127 -13.09 2.68 8.82
CA GLU A 127 -14.30 2.59 8.00
C GLU A 127 -15.59 2.99 8.73
N THR A 128 -15.59 2.97 10.06
CA THR A 128 -16.78 3.27 10.86
C THR A 128 -16.93 4.74 11.22
N ILE A 129 -16.02 5.60 10.73
CA ILE A 129 -15.97 7.03 11.06
C ILE A 129 -17.18 7.82 10.52
N ASP A 130 -17.96 7.24 9.60
CA ASP A 130 -18.97 7.97 8.87
C ASP A 130 -20.08 8.57 9.75
N ARG A 131 -21.20 8.09 9.88
CA ARG A 131 -22.37 8.82 10.44
C ARG A 131 -22.38 9.05 11.95
N PRO A 132 -21.95 8.09 12.81
CA PRO A 132 -22.02 8.31 14.26
C PRO A 132 -21.15 9.46 14.76
N LEU A 133 -20.08 9.77 14.02
CA LEU A 133 -19.15 10.83 14.38
C LEU A 133 -19.79 12.22 14.18
N GLU A 134 -20.49 12.42 13.08
CA GLU A 134 -21.18 13.70 12.82
C GLU A 134 -22.23 13.96 13.88
N GLU A 135 -23.15 13.01 14.11
CA GLU A 135 -24.22 13.14 15.08
C GLU A 135 -23.67 13.38 16.49
N TYR A 136 -22.68 12.59 16.90
CA TYR A 136 -22.12 12.69 18.25
C TYR A 136 -21.31 13.97 18.48
N LEU A 137 -20.55 14.43 17.52
CA LEU A 137 -19.75 15.65 17.66
C LEU A 137 -20.62 16.89 17.63
N TYR A 138 -21.75 16.88 16.91
CA TYR A 138 -22.72 17.97 16.94
C TYR A 138 -23.48 18.04 18.26
N ASP A 139 -23.78 16.91 18.89
CA ASP A 139 -24.56 16.86 20.15
C ASP A 139 -23.72 17.27 21.38
N GLU A 140 -22.44 16.94 21.40
CA GLU A 140 -21.58 17.24 22.57
C GLU A 140 -20.81 18.56 22.47
N MET A 141 -20.70 19.18 21.30
CA MET A 141 -19.94 20.41 21.12
C MET A 141 -20.83 21.67 21.14
N THR A 142 -20.53 22.56 22.07
CA THR A 142 -20.96 23.94 22.07
C THR A 142 -20.23 24.79 20.98
N TYR A 143 -19.61 24.11 19.98
CA TYR A 143 -18.87 24.79 18.93
C TYR A 143 -19.71 24.99 17.68
N SER A 144 -19.39 26.06 16.92
CA SER A 144 -20.08 26.31 15.68
C SER A 144 -19.83 25.14 14.70
N VAL A 145 -20.87 24.76 13.97
CA VAL A 145 -20.84 23.78 12.89
C VAL A 145 -19.71 24.08 11.90
N ASN A 146 -19.36 25.37 11.75
CA ASN A 146 -18.30 25.86 10.88
C ASN A 146 -16.87 25.42 11.27
N VAL A 147 -16.64 25.03 12.54
CA VAL A 147 -15.35 24.52 13.00
C VAL A 147 -15.28 23.00 12.88
N ILE A 148 -16.34 22.30 13.23
CA ILE A 148 -16.35 20.83 13.27
C ILE A 148 -16.44 20.22 11.88
N LYS A 149 -17.30 20.76 11.01
CA LYS A 149 -17.51 20.21 9.67
C LYS A 149 -16.24 20.11 8.84
N PRO A 150 -15.40 21.16 8.71
CA PRO A 150 -14.12 21.05 8.00
C PRO A 150 -13.18 19.98 8.58
N VAL A 151 -13.19 19.78 9.91
CA VAL A 151 -12.36 18.76 10.56
C VAL A 151 -12.80 17.37 10.13
N ILE A 152 -14.10 17.07 10.22
CA ILE A 152 -14.65 15.77 9.83
C ILE A 152 -14.41 15.50 8.35
N GLU A 153 -14.70 16.46 7.48
CA GLU A 153 -14.53 16.32 6.03
C GLU A 153 -13.06 16.03 5.65
N GLN A 154 -12.11 16.74 6.27
CA GLN A 154 -10.69 16.53 5.97
C GLN A 154 -10.16 15.22 6.55
N ILE A 155 -10.59 14.80 7.74
CA ILE A 155 -10.25 13.50 8.31
C ILE A 155 -10.76 12.39 7.41
N LYS A 156 -12.04 12.43 7.00
CA LYS A 156 -12.63 11.47 6.07
C LYS A 156 -11.82 11.41 4.78
N LYS A 157 -11.61 12.55 4.14
CA LYS A 157 -10.84 12.64 2.89
C LYS A 157 -9.47 12.00 3.00
N VAL A 158 -8.71 12.30 4.05
CA VAL A 158 -7.36 11.76 4.24
C VAL A 158 -7.38 10.26 4.54
N LEU A 159 -8.42 9.78 5.20
CA LEU A 159 -8.55 8.34 5.49
C LEU A 159 -9.04 7.56 4.25
N GLU A 160 -9.86 8.18 3.41
CA GLU A 160 -10.33 7.65 2.14
C GLU A 160 -9.28 7.80 1.01
N GLU A 161 -8.33 8.75 1.14
CA GLU A 161 -7.25 8.89 0.17
C GLU A 161 -6.55 7.54 0.02
N ASP A 162 -6.64 7.00 -1.20
CA ASP A 162 -6.05 5.72 -1.59
C ASP A 162 -4.60 5.63 -1.13
N ASN A 163 -4.24 4.47 -0.63
CA ASN A 163 -2.87 4.16 -0.26
C ASN A 163 -1.93 4.56 -1.39
N LYS A 164 -0.86 5.28 -1.05
CA LYS A 164 0.15 5.69 -2.04
C LYS A 164 0.60 4.47 -2.83
N ILE A 165 0.48 4.56 -4.13
CA ILE A 165 0.98 3.55 -5.07
C ILE A 165 2.40 3.96 -5.44
N TYR A 166 3.36 3.09 -5.13
CA TYR A 166 4.74 3.22 -5.55
C TYR A 166 4.99 2.33 -6.74
N LEU A 167 5.59 2.89 -7.77
CA LEU A 167 5.94 2.19 -8.99
C LEU A 167 7.44 2.33 -9.22
N GLU A 168 8.13 1.20 -9.24
CA GLU A 168 9.58 1.14 -9.37
C GLU A 168 9.99 0.30 -10.58
N GLY A 169 11.05 0.72 -11.26
CA GLY A 169 11.68 -0.04 -12.34
C GLY A 169 10.90 -0.14 -13.64
N ALA A 170 9.96 0.75 -13.92
CA ALA A 170 9.23 0.76 -15.18
C ALA A 170 10.16 0.85 -16.41
N ASN A 171 11.23 1.65 -16.30
CA ASN A 171 12.23 1.79 -17.36
C ASN A 171 13.00 0.48 -17.66
N LYS A 172 13.22 -0.38 -16.66
CA LYS A 172 13.93 -1.64 -16.84
C LYS A 172 13.13 -2.66 -17.67
N SER A 173 11.81 -2.62 -17.57
CA SER A 173 10.95 -3.47 -18.39
C SER A 173 11.11 -3.19 -19.87
N PHE A 174 11.44 -1.96 -20.26
CA PHE A 174 11.67 -1.61 -21.67
C PHE A 174 12.98 -2.17 -22.26
N ASP A 175 13.90 -2.62 -21.42
CA ASP A 175 15.13 -3.31 -21.87
C ASP A 175 14.85 -4.78 -22.27
N LEU A 176 13.66 -5.30 -21.98
CA LEU A 176 13.28 -6.66 -22.32
C LEU A 176 12.82 -6.77 -23.78
N PRO A 177 13.18 -7.86 -24.48
CA PRO A 177 12.87 -8.04 -25.91
C PRO A 177 11.39 -7.95 -26.25
N GLU A 178 10.52 -8.32 -25.33
CA GLU A 178 9.06 -8.31 -25.51
C GLU A 178 8.51 -6.88 -25.69
N PHE A 179 9.19 -5.87 -25.18
CA PHE A 179 8.82 -4.45 -25.32
C PHE A 179 9.36 -3.79 -26.59
N ASN A 180 10.03 -4.53 -27.49
CA ASN A 180 10.43 -4.01 -28.80
C ASN A 180 9.21 -3.69 -29.68
N SER A 181 8.03 -4.25 -29.37
CA SER A 181 6.77 -3.85 -30.02
C SER A 181 6.26 -2.54 -29.42
N LEU A 182 6.09 -1.53 -30.29
CA LEU A 182 5.53 -0.23 -29.90
C LEU A 182 4.12 -0.36 -29.31
N GLU A 183 3.34 -1.34 -29.77
CA GLU A 183 1.99 -1.61 -29.27
C GLU A 183 2.03 -2.13 -27.85
N VAL A 184 2.88 -3.13 -27.57
CA VAL A 184 3.07 -3.69 -26.22
C VAL A 184 3.59 -2.62 -25.25
N ALA A 185 4.59 -1.82 -25.69
CA ALA A 185 5.13 -0.74 -24.88
C ALA A 185 4.08 0.33 -24.53
N LYS A 186 3.26 0.74 -25.52
CA LYS A 186 2.16 1.69 -25.27
C LYS A 186 1.10 1.12 -24.34
N ASN A 187 0.71 -0.15 -24.51
CA ASN A 187 -0.25 -0.80 -23.63
C ASN A 187 0.29 -0.84 -22.19
N PHE A 188 1.56 -1.17 -22.02
CA PHE A 188 2.21 -1.19 -20.72
C PHE A 188 2.19 0.18 -20.02
N ILE A 189 2.58 1.25 -20.73
CA ILE A 189 2.50 2.62 -20.18
C ILE A 189 1.07 2.96 -19.79
N ASN A 190 0.10 2.67 -20.64
CA ASN A 190 -1.32 2.92 -20.35
C ASN A 190 -1.83 2.18 -19.11
N ILE A 191 -1.27 0.99 -18.81
CA ILE A 191 -1.58 0.23 -17.60
C ILE A 191 -1.00 0.96 -16.38
N LEU A 192 0.27 1.35 -16.44
CA LEU A 192 0.97 2.00 -15.32
C LEU A 192 0.40 3.38 -14.99
N ASP A 193 -0.09 4.12 -15.99
CA ASP A 193 -0.72 5.43 -15.80
C ASP A 193 -2.08 5.35 -15.09
N LYS A 194 -2.76 4.19 -15.18
CA LYS A 194 -4.07 3.97 -14.55
C LYS A 194 -3.89 3.39 -13.15
N LYS A 195 -3.54 4.24 -12.18
CA LYS A 195 -3.28 3.84 -10.79
C LYS A 195 -4.40 3.01 -10.16
N GLU A 196 -5.66 3.39 -10.37
CA GLU A 196 -6.82 2.65 -9.88
C GLU A 196 -6.87 1.21 -10.43
N MET A 197 -6.59 1.03 -11.73
CA MET A 197 -6.57 -0.29 -12.34
C MET A 197 -5.44 -1.15 -11.77
N VAL A 198 -4.29 -0.55 -11.50
CA VAL A 198 -3.15 -1.22 -10.86
C VAL A 198 -3.50 -1.59 -9.41
N ALA A 199 -4.16 -0.71 -8.68
CA ALA A 199 -4.65 -0.97 -7.32
C ALA A 199 -5.60 -2.16 -7.28
N ASP A 200 -6.64 -2.14 -8.11
CA ASP A 200 -7.61 -3.24 -8.23
C ASP A 200 -6.95 -4.59 -8.58
N MET A 201 -5.94 -4.54 -9.44
CA MET A 201 -5.20 -5.74 -9.84
C MET A 201 -4.44 -6.37 -8.66
N LEU A 202 -3.85 -5.54 -7.80
CA LEU A 202 -3.12 -6.00 -6.62
C LEU A 202 -4.04 -6.44 -5.48
N ASP A 203 -5.27 -5.95 -5.47
CA ASP A 203 -6.26 -6.21 -4.42
C ASP A 203 -7.03 -7.54 -4.57
N SER A 204 -6.80 -8.27 -5.65
CA SER A 204 -7.56 -9.48 -6.03
C SER A 204 -7.45 -10.67 -5.06
N GLY A 205 -7.38 -10.44 -3.75
CA GLY A 205 -7.64 -11.49 -2.75
C GLY A 205 -6.91 -11.44 -1.43
N PHE A 206 -7.62 -11.90 -0.42
CA PHE A 206 -7.24 -12.00 1.00
C PHE A 206 -6.22 -13.11 1.33
N ALA A 207 -5.59 -13.76 0.34
CA ALA A 207 -4.67 -14.87 0.60
C ALA A 207 -3.28 -14.39 1.00
N GLU A 208 -2.70 -15.06 1.99
CA GLU A 208 -1.31 -14.82 2.47
C GLU A 208 -0.26 -15.31 1.47
N ASP A 209 -0.68 -15.99 0.41
CA ASP A 209 0.19 -16.67 -0.54
C ASP A 209 0.52 -15.78 -1.75
N ILE A 210 1.67 -16.09 -2.38
CA ILE A 210 2.05 -15.52 -3.67
C ILE A 210 1.07 -16.00 -4.73
N LYS A 211 0.49 -15.08 -5.49
CA LYS A 211 -0.38 -15.38 -6.62
C LYS A 211 0.30 -15.03 -7.94
N VAL A 212 0.08 -15.86 -8.94
CA VAL A 212 0.63 -15.68 -10.28
C VAL A 212 -0.52 -15.72 -11.28
N TYR A 213 -0.63 -14.68 -12.09
CA TYR A 213 -1.58 -14.57 -13.19
C TYR A 213 -0.82 -14.40 -14.49
N ILE A 214 -1.00 -15.31 -15.45
CA ILE A 214 -0.26 -15.33 -16.70
C ILE A 214 -1.18 -15.05 -17.88
N GLY A 215 -0.93 -13.96 -18.60
CA GLY A 215 -1.65 -13.66 -19.82
C GLY A 215 -3.17 -13.59 -19.64
N GLU A 216 -3.90 -14.48 -20.27
CA GLU A 216 -5.37 -14.54 -20.25
C GLU A 216 -5.97 -14.95 -18.89
N GLU A 217 -5.16 -15.34 -17.91
CA GLU A 217 -5.62 -15.56 -16.54
C GLU A 217 -5.90 -14.25 -15.82
N ASN A 218 -5.39 -13.13 -16.32
CA ASN A 218 -5.74 -11.81 -15.83
C ASN A 218 -7.19 -11.48 -16.23
N GLU A 219 -7.99 -11.06 -15.27
CA GLU A 219 -9.39 -10.70 -15.51
C GLU A 219 -9.53 -9.47 -16.43
N LYS A 220 -8.52 -8.59 -16.43
CA LYS A 220 -8.53 -7.35 -17.22
C LYS A 220 -7.91 -7.57 -18.59
N GLU A 221 -8.65 -7.23 -19.65
CA GLU A 221 -8.24 -7.39 -21.07
C GLU A 221 -6.86 -6.77 -21.34
N GLN A 222 -6.59 -5.61 -20.76
CA GLN A 222 -5.34 -4.86 -20.94
C GLN A 222 -4.11 -5.63 -20.42
N LEU A 223 -4.30 -6.57 -19.50
CA LEU A 223 -3.22 -7.35 -18.88
C LEU A 223 -2.94 -8.67 -19.60
N LYS A 224 -3.68 -9.01 -20.63
CA LYS A 224 -3.54 -10.29 -21.35
C LYS A 224 -2.17 -10.52 -21.98
N ASP A 225 -1.42 -9.45 -22.26
CA ASP A 225 -0.05 -9.53 -22.79
C ASP A 225 1.02 -9.63 -21.70
N PHE A 226 0.64 -9.50 -20.44
CA PHE A 226 1.53 -9.44 -19.31
C PHE A 226 1.25 -10.55 -18.28
N SER A 227 2.19 -10.73 -17.39
CA SER A 227 2.01 -11.55 -16.20
C SER A 227 2.13 -10.67 -14.96
N VAL A 228 1.37 -11.05 -13.94
CA VAL A 228 1.34 -10.36 -12.66
C VAL A 228 1.62 -11.37 -11.56
N VAL A 229 2.59 -11.06 -10.72
CA VAL A 229 2.88 -11.83 -9.50
C VAL A 229 2.64 -10.95 -8.31
N THR A 230 1.75 -11.32 -7.42
CA THR A 230 1.39 -10.52 -6.24
C THR A 230 1.67 -11.28 -4.94
N PHE A 231 2.03 -10.56 -3.90
CA PHE A 231 2.08 -11.10 -2.55
C PHE A 231 1.76 -10.03 -1.51
N LYS A 232 1.21 -10.46 -0.38
CA LYS A 232 0.98 -9.57 0.76
C LYS A 232 2.26 -9.37 1.55
N HIS A 233 2.58 -8.10 1.77
CA HIS A 233 3.75 -7.70 2.52
C HIS A 233 3.38 -7.57 4.00
N LYS A 234 3.99 -8.38 4.86
CA LYS A 234 3.79 -8.33 6.31
C LYS A 234 5.11 -8.15 7.03
N VAL A 235 5.10 -7.41 8.13
CA VAL A 235 6.23 -7.29 9.07
C VAL A 235 5.72 -7.52 10.49
N ASN A 236 6.30 -8.50 11.17
CA ASN A 236 5.90 -8.89 12.52
C ASN A 236 4.38 -9.18 12.65
N GLY A 237 3.79 -9.75 11.61
CA GLY A 237 2.36 -10.09 11.55
C GLY A 237 1.44 -8.92 11.18
N LYS A 238 1.95 -7.69 11.09
CA LYS A 238 1.19 -6.52 10.63
C LYS A 238 1.18 -6.46 9.10
N ASP A 239 0.02 -6.22 8.50
CA ASP A 239 -0.15 -6.02 7.06
C ASP A 239 0.45 -4.66 6.66
N LEU A 240 1.37 -4.66 5.72
CA LEU A 240 1.98 -3.46 5.14
C LEU A 240 1.52 -3.21 3.70
N GLY A 241 0.55 -3.98 3.24
CA GLY A 241 0.00 -3.85 1.90
C GLY A 241 0.36 -4.98 0.96
N THR A 242 0.22 -4.73 -0.33
CA THR A 242 0.46 -5.71 -1.39
C THR A 242 1.55 -5.22 -2.33
N ILE A 243 2.46 -6.11 -2.69
CA ILE A 243 3.46 -5.87 -3.72
C ILE A 243 3.12 -6.74 -4.93
N GLY A 244 3.15 -6.14 -6.11
CA GLY A 244 2.98 -6.80 -7.39
C GLY A 244 4.18 -6.59 -8.29
N ILE A 245 4.52 -7.60 -9.08
CA ILE A 245 5.49 -7.52 -10.14
C ILE A 245 4.74 -7.70 -11.45
N ILE A 246 4.95 -6.78 -12.38
CA ILE A 246 4.38 -6.83 -13.73
C ILE A 246 5.50 -7.04 -14.71
N GLY A 247 5.35 -8.03 -15.57
CA GLY A 247 6.32 -8.34 -16.61
C GLY A 247 5.71 -9.07 -17.80
N PRO A 248 6.53 -9.46 -18.78
CA PRO A 248 6.05 -10.22 -19.94
C PRO A 248 5.56 -11.62 -19.56
N LYS A 249 4.77 -12.25 -20.42
CA LYS A 249 4.32 -13.66 -20.21
C LYS A 249 5.47 -14.65 -19.97
N ARG A 250 6.68 -14.32 -20.44
CA ARG A 250 7.88 -15.18 -20.34
C ARG A 250 8.86 -14.66 -19.28
N MET A 251 8.36 -14.18 -18.16
CA MET A 251 9.22 -13.79 -17.05
C MET A 251 9.81 -15.00 -16.31
N ASP A 252 10.94 -14.79 -15.61
CA ASP A 252 11.53 -15.81 -14.73
C ASP A 252 10.74 -15.88 -13.40
N TYR A 253 9.64 -16.65 -13.43
CA TYR A 253 8.74 -16.79 -12.28
C TYR A 253 9.45 -17.40 -11.06
N SER A 254 10.36 -18.35 -11.28
CA SER A 254 11.10 -19.00 -10.21
C SER A 254 11.95 -17.99 -9.44
N LYS A 255 12.70 -17.16 -10.14
CA LYS A 255 13.48 -16.07 -9.55
C LYS A 255 12.60 -15.07 -8.82
N VAL A 256 11.50 -14.62 -9.45
CA VAL A 256 10.58 -13.67 -8.86
C VAL A 256 10.00 -14.18 -7.55
N ILE A 257 9.49 -15.41 -7.53
CA ILE A 257 8.89 -16.03 -6.35
C ILE A 257 9.95 -16.22 -5.25
N SER A 258 11.16 -16.63 -5.60
CA SER A 258 12.25 -16.81 -4.64
C SER A 258 12.65 -15.48 -3.99
N VAL A 259 12.77 -14.40 -4.76
CA VAL A 259 13.07 -13.06 -4.26
C VAL A 259 11.96 -12.58 -3.30
N MET A 260 10.69 -12.74 -3.69
CA MET A 260 9.57 -12.35 -2.83
C MET A 260 9.54 -13.14 -1.52
N LYS A 261 9.73 -14.47 -1.57
CA LYS A 261 9.79 -15.32 -0.38
C LYS A 261 10.93 -14.92 0.54
N TYR A 262 12.11 -14.70 -0.01
CA TYR A 262 13.29 -14.31 0.77
C TYR A 262 13.08 -12.98 1.49
N ILE A 263 12.57 -11.96 0.77
CA ILE A 263 12.27 -10.65 1.34
C ILE A 263 11.25 -10.77 2.48
N ASN A 264 10.18 -11.53 2.27
CA ASN A 264 9.16 -11.74 3.30
C ASN A 264 9.73 -12.43 4.55
N GLN A 265 10.61 -13.42 4.39
CA GLN A 265 11.30 -14.08 5.50
C GLN A 265 12.22 -13.11 6.25
N LYS A 266 13.01 -12.33 5.52
CA LYS A 266 13.95 -11.35 6.12
C LYS A 266 13.21 -10.29 6.93
N LEU A 267 12.11 -9.74 6.41
CA LEU A 267 11.30 -8.73 7.09
C LEU A 267 10.57 -9.26 8.32
N ASN A 268 10.25 -10.55 8.35
CA ASN A 268 9.59 -11.18 9.51
C ASN A 268 10.57 -11.82 10.51
N GLY A 269 11.87 -11.51 10.42
CA GLY A 269 12.88 -11.98 11.36
C GLY A 269 13.15 -13.49 11.30
N LYS A 270 12.72 -14.19 10.24
CA LYS A 270 12.91 -15.62 10.01
C LYS A 270 14.12 -15.93 9.14
N SER A 271 15.12 -15.04 9.09
CA SER A 271 16.40 -15.35 8.45
C SER A 271 17.22 -16.25 9.36
N ASN A 272 17.38 -17.53 8.96
CA ASN A 272 18.43 -18.40 9.49
C ASN A 272 19.79 -17.95 8.99
#